data_73a259847ed0cdfb7ac6b9a7c4a8d9d2
#
_entry.id   73a259847ed0cdfb7ac6b9a7c4a8d9d2
#
_cell.length_a   1.000
_cell.length_b   1.000
_cell.length_c   1.000
_cell.angle_alpha   90.00
_cell.angle_beta   90.00
_cell.angle_gamma   90.00
#
_symmetry.space_group_name_H-M   'P 1'
#
loop_
_entity.id
_entity.type
_entity.pdbx_description
1 polymer ?
#
loop_
_entity_poly.entity_id
_entity_poly.type
_entity_poly.pdbx_seq_one_letter_code
_entity_poly.pdbx_strand_id
1 'polypeptide(L)'
;DKADTEEVTKVDETLRFYQIDDIKFLNGMAGCRAYASTAGFESICEAMYLGKPVLMVPAHIEQDCNAYDAMRAGAGIISDSFDLESLLRFAGRYTPNRNFTSWVRSCERRIIFELEETMNVVIDEMYMVESFV
;
A
#
# COMPACT_ATOMS: atom_id res chain seq x y z
N ASP A 1 -9.84 28.01 20.91
CA ASP A 1 -9.65 27.07 19.82
C ASP A 1 -10.81 26.10 19.81
N LYS A 2 -11.82 26.39 18.99
CA LYS A 2 -12.84 25.39 18.66
C LYS A 2 -12.16 24.42 17.74
N ALA A 3 -11.92 23.20 18.23
CA ALA A 3 -11.54 22.09 17.39
C ALA A 3 -12.56 21.98 16.25
N ASP A 4 -12.09 22.08 15.03
CA ASP A 4 -12.89 21.90 13.82
C ASP A 4 -13.54 20.52 13.90
N THR A 5 -14.82 20.47 14.17
CA THR A 5 -15.59 19.22 14.31
C THR A 5 -16.23 18.80 12.99
N GLU A 6 -15.91 19.47 11.89
CA GLU A 6 -16.41 19.10 10.58
C GLU A 6 -15.59 17.95 10.01
N GLU A 7 -16.21 16.79 9.87
CA GLU A 7 -15.61 15.58 9.27
C GLU A 7 -15.16 15.79 7.81
N VAL A 8 -15.70 16.79 7.13
CA VAL A 8 -15.39 17.12 5.73
C VAL A 8 -15.40 18.62 5.56
N THR A 9 -14.27 19.20 5.18
CA THR A 9 -14.18 20.62 4.81
C THR A 9 -14.21 20.75 3.28
N LYS A 10 -15.30 21.31 2.75
CA LYS A 10 -15.43 21.61 1.33
C LYS A 10 -14.80 22.96 1.04
N VAL A 11 -13.72 22.98 0.24
CA VAL A 11 -13.05 24.22 -0.18
C VAL A 11 -13.79 24.86 -1.37
N ASP A 12 -14.10 24.03 -2.37
CA ASP A 12 -14.89 24.42 -3.55
C ASP A 12 -15.66 23.21 -4.12
N GLU A 13 -16.12 23.26 -5.36
CA GLU A 13 -16.86 22.17 -5.99
C GLU A 13 -16.00 20.96 -6.30
N THR A 14 -14.68 21.13 -6.40
CA THR A 14 -13.71 20.12 -6.81
C THR A 14 -12.81 19.63 -5.68
N LEU A 15 -12.61 20.45 -4.62
CA LEU A 15 -11.66 20.19 -3.55
C LEU A 15 -12.35 20.03 -2.20
N ARG A 16 -12.09 18.89 -1.57
CA ARG A 16 -12.56 18.55 -0.22
C ARG A 16 -11.43 18.01 0.62
N PHE A 17 -11.34 18.42 1.87
CA PHE A 17 -10.50 17.83 2.90
C PHE A 17 -11.33 16.93 3.80
N TYR A 18 -10.79 15.78 4.12
CA TYR A 18 -11.41 14.83 5.05
C TYR A 18 -10.55 14.73 6.30
N GLN A 19 -11.19 14.61 7.47
CA GLN A 19 -10.49 14.17 8.67
C GLN A 19 -9.89 12.79 8.44
N ILE A 20 -8.71 12.53 9.03
CA ILE A 20 -8.05 11.23 8.95
C ILE A 20 -8.93 10.18 9.61
N ASP A 21 -9.33 9.19 8.84
CA ASP A 21 -10.16 8.05 9.25
C ASP A 21 -9.88 6.89 8.29
N ASP A 22 -9.46 5.74 8.81
CA ASP A 22 -9.00 4.61 8.00
C ASP A 22 -10.10 4.06 7.08
N ILE A 23 -11.33 3.97 7.58
CA ILE A 23 -12.47 3.45 6.82
C ILE A 23 -12.83 4.42 5.69
N LYS A 24 -12.90 5.71 5.98
CA LYS A 24 -13.19 6.74 4.99
C LYS A 24 -12.09 6.83 3.94
N PHE A 25 -10.82 6.70 4.38
CA PHE A 25 -9.66 6.69 3.48
C PHE A 25 -9.73 5.51 2.51
N LEU A 26 -9.91 4.29 3.01
CA LEU A 26 -10.02 3.09 2.17
C LEU A 26 -11.22 3.14 1.23
N ASN A 27 -12.37 3.62 1.68
CA ASN A 27 -13.55 3.81 0.83
C ASN A 27 -13.28 4.86 -0.26
N GLY A 28 -12.63 5.95 0.09
CA GLY A 28 -12.20 6.98 -0.86
C GLY A 28 -11.24 6.42 -1.91
N MET A 29 -10.23 5.65 -1.47
CA MET A 29 -9.29 4.98 -2.36
C MET A 29 -9.98 3.95 -3.25
N ALA A 30 -10.89 3.15 -2.72
CA ALA A 30 -11.65 2.17 -3.51
C ALA A 30 -12.51 2.83 -4.58
N GLY A 31 -13.07 4.01 -4.29
CA GLY A 31 -13.91 4.77 -5.24
C GLY A 31 -13.13 5.68 -6.20
N CYS A 32 -11.85 5.99 -5.93
CA CYS A 32 -11.11 6.94 -6.75
C CYS A 32 -10.70 6.35 -8.11
N ARG A 33 -10.46 7.23 -9.08
CA ARG A 33 -9.92 6.86 -10.40
C ARG A 33 -8.41 6.66 -10.36
N ALA A 34 -7.72 7.42 -9.52
CA ALA A 34 -6.28 7.41 -9.36
C ALA A 34 -5.92 7.95 -7.97
N TYR A 35 -4.74 7.61 -7.47
CA TYR A 35 -4.26 7.98 -6.16
C TYR A 35 -2.92 8.70 -6.27
N ALA A 36 -2.69 9.70 -5.43
CA ALA A 36 -1.40 10.38 -5.33
C ALA A 36 -0.94 10.45 -3.87
N SER A 37 0.33 10.15 -3.62
CA SER A 37 0.87 9.96 -2.27
C SER A 37 2.37 10.26 -2.21
N THR A 38 2.89 10.45 -1.00
CA THR A 38 4.33 10.48 -0.72
C THR A 38 4.97 9.09 -0.67
N ALA A 39 4.29 8.05 -1.12
CA ALA A 39 4.77 6.67 -1.17
C ALA A 39 5.00 6.01 0.21
N GLY A 40 4.13 6.28 1.19
CA GLY A 40 4.06 5.46 2.40
C GLY A 40 3.71 4.01 2.07
N PHE A 41 4.41 3.05 2.70
CA PHE A 41 4.34 1.62 2.36
C PHE A 41 2.90 1.08 2.35
N GLU A 42 2.14 1.30 3.43
CA GLU A 42 0.78 0.77 3.57
C GLU A 42 -0.14 1.26 2.46
N SER A 43 -0.22 2.57 2.25
CA SER A 43 -1.12 3.17 1.28
C SER A 43 -0.80 2.77 -0.17
N ILE A 44 0.48 2.52 -0.48
CA ILE A 44 0.88 1.98 -1.78
C ILE A 44 0.42 0.53 -1.95
N CYS A 45 0.60 -0.31 -0.94
CA CYS A 45 0.13 -1.69 -0.97
C CYS A 45 -1.40 -1.78 -1.09
N GLU A 46 -2.13 -0.93 -0.39
CA GLU A 46 -3.59 -0.83 -0.48
C GLU A 46 -4.05 -0.39 -1.88
N ALA A 47 -3.41 0.63 -2.44
CA ALA A 47 -3.68 1.08 -3.81
C ALA A 47 -3.41 -0.03 -4.84
N MET A 48 -2.29 -0.75 -4.71
CA MET A 48 -1.98 -1.89 -5.57
C MET A 48 -3.02 -3.01 -5.44
N TYR A 49 -3.42 -3.34 -4.21
CA TYR A 49 -4.45 -4.36 -3.94
C TYR A 49 -5.80 -3.99 -4.56
N LEU A 50 -6.19 -2.71 -4.45
CA LEU A 50 -7.41 -2.16 -5.03
C LEU A 50 -7.30 -1.86 -6.54
N GLY A 51 -6.13 -2.09 -7.12
CA GLY A 51 -5.89 -1.88 -8.55
C GLY A 51 -5.93 -0.42 -8.97
N LYS A 52 -5.45 0.49 -8.12
CA LYS A 52 -5.43 1.93 -8.37
C LYS A 52 -4.08 2.38 -8.93
N PRO A 53 -4.06 3.15 -10.02
CA PRO A 53 -2.83 3.78 -10.49
C PRO A 53 -2.37 4.85 -9.52
N VAL A 54 -1.05 4.91 -9.25
CA VAL A 54 -0.48 5.79 -8.24
C VAL A 54 0.52 6.76 -8.84
N LEU A 55 0.45 8.03 -8.42
CA LEU A 55 1.53 9.00 -8.53
C LEU A 55 2.25 9.09 -7.19
N MET A 56 3.54 8.81 -7.18
CA MET A 56 4.39 8.81 -6.00
C MET A 56 5.33 10.00 -6.01
N VAL A 57 5.29 10.79 -4.92
CA VAL A 57 6.14 11.98 -4.71
C VAL A 57 6.88 11.77 -3.38
N PRO A 58 7.95 10.95 -3.37
CA PRO A 58 8.64 10.61 -2.13
C PRO A 58 9.31 11.84 -1.51
N ALA A 59 9.31 11.91 -0.19
CA ALA A 59 9.89 13.01 0.59
C ALA A 59 11.15 12.60 1.37
N HIS A 60 11.45 11.31 1.46
CA HIS A 60 12.63 10.77 2.13
C HIS A 60 12.99 9.37 1.61
N ILE A 61 14.17 8.88 1.99
CA ILE A 61 14.80 7.68 1.41
C ILE A 61 13.94 6.40 1.50
N GLU A 62 13.19 6.19 2.58
CA GLU A 62 12.29 5.04 2.69
C GLU A 62 11.21 5.10 1.61
N GLN A 63 10.62 6.27 1.43
CA GLN A 63 9.58 6.48 0.41
C GLN A 63 10.14 6.38 -1.01
N ASP A 64 11.41 6.76 -1.22
CA ASP A 64 12.10 6.52 -2.50
C ASP A 64 12.19 5.03 -2.81
N CYS A 65 12.57 4.21 -1.83
CA CYS A 65 12.63 2.76 -1.99
C CYS A 65 11.25 2.16 -2.30
N ASN A 66 10.23 2.54 -1.54
CA ASN A 66 8.85 2.08 -1.74
C ASN A 66 8.33 2.49 -3.13
N ALA A 67 8.56 3.74 -3.55
CA ALA A 67 8.15 4.25 -4.84
C ALA A 67 8.84 3.50 -6.00
N TYR A 68 10.14 3.24 -5.86
CA TYR A 68 10.91 2.49 -6.86
C TYR A 68 10.38 1.06 -7.03
N ASP A 69 10.14 0.35 -5.93
CA ASP A 69 9.61 -1.02 -5.97
C ASP A 69 8.19 -1.06 -6.54
N ALA A 70 7.32 -0.14 -6.13
CA ALA A 70 5.98 -0.02 -6.66
C ALA A 70 5.95 0.32 -8.16
N MET A 71 6.84 1.21 -8.62
CA MET A 71 6.99 1.52 -10.04
C MET A 71 7.44 0.28 -10.84
N ARG A 72 8.41 -0.49 -10.33
CA ARG A 72 8.86 -1.73 -10.96
C ARG A 72 7.75 -2.79 -11.00
N ALA A 73 6.88 -2.82 -10.00
CA ALA A 73 5.70 -3.68 -9.98
C ALA A 73 4.57 -3.18 -10.90
N GLY A 74 4.76 -2.05 -11.57
CA GLY A 74 3.78 -1.46 -12.50
C GLY A 74 2.63 -0.73 -11.81
N ALA A 75 2.74 -0.43 -10.50
CA ALA A 75 1.68 0.20 -9.72
C ALA A 75 1.51 1.70 -10.03
N GLY A 76 2.61 2.39 -10.39
CA GLY A 76 2.58 3.84 -10.50
C GLY A 76 3.76 4.46 -11.22
N ILE A 77 3.79 5.77 -11.14
CA ILE A 77 4.87 6.63 -11.64
C ILE A 77 5.46 7.46 -10.50
N ILE A 78 6.74 7.78 -10.58
CA ILE A 78 7.45 8.68 -9.65
C ILE A 78 7.54 10.06 -10.27
N SER A 79 7.38 11.10 -9.45
CA SER A 79 7.53 12.50 -9.85
C SER A 79 8.08 13.33 -8.69
N ASP A 80 8.67 14.47 -9.00
CA ASP A 80 9.14 15.46 -8.02
C ASP A 80 8.00 16.35 -7.48
N SER A 81 6.80 16.23 -8.03
CA SER A 81 5.64 17.02 -7.65
C SER A 81 4.32 16.28 -7.93
N PHE A 82 3.24 16.71 -7.29
CA PHE A 82 1.89 16.18 -7.51
C PHE A 82 1.31 16.64 -8.86
N ASP A 83 1.90 16.15 -9.96
CA ASP A 83 1.45 16.42 -11.33
C ASP A 83 0.23 15.54 -11.68
N LEU A 84 -0.95 16.11 -11.51
CA LEU A 84 -2.22 15.42 -11.78
C LEU A 84 -2.41 15.11 -13.27
N GLU A 85 -1.83 15.89 -14.19
CA GLU A 85 -1.93 15.60 -15.62
C GLU A 85 -1.18 14.31 -15.96
N SER A 86 0.04 14.16 -15.46
CA SER A 86 0.82 12.92 -15.62
C SER A 86 0.11 11.72 -14.97
N LEU A 87 -0.48 11.90 -13.79
CA LEU A 87 -1.27 10.85 -13.14
C LEU A 87 -2.47 10.41 -13.99
N LEU A 88 -3.25 11.34 -14.51
CA LEU A 88 -4.42 11.04 -15.33
C LEU A 88 -4.04 10.38 -16.67
N ARG A 89 -2.93 10.80 -17.26
CA ARG A 89 -2.36 10.20 -18.47
C ARG A 89 -1.90 8.76 -18.21
N PHE A 90 -1.25 8.52 -17.08
CA PHE A 90 -0.86 7.18 -16.65
C PHE A 90 -2.08 6.31 -16.37
N ALA A 91 -3.07 6.82 -15.63
CA ALA A 91 -4.32 6.12 -15.32
C ALA A 91 -5.10 5.66 -16.55
N GLY A 92 -5.00 6.40 -17.66
CA GLY A 92 -5.65 6.05 -18.93
C GLY A 92 -5.10 4.78 -19.62
N ARG A 93 -3.87 4.36 -19.25
CA ARG A 93 -3.19 3.17 -19.79
C ARG A 93 -2.85 2.11 -18.74
N TYR A 94 -3.24 2.37 -17.49
CA TYR A 94 -2.92 1.51 -16.36
C TYR A 94 -3.66 0.16 -16.43
N THR A 95 -2.93 -0.89 -16.12
CA THR A 95 -3.49 -2.23 -15.95
C THR A 95 -3.10 -2.77 -14.57
N PRO A 96 -4.08 -3.14 -13.71
CA PRO A 96 -3.79 -3.64 -12.37
C PRO A 96 -2.93 -4.91 -12.36
N ASN A 97 -1.98 -4.97 -11.42
CA ASN A 97 -1.15 -6.15 -11.19
C ASN A 97 -1.95 -7.23 -10.44
N ARG A 98 -2.59 -8.13 -11.18
CA ARG A 98 -3.38 -9.23 -10.60
C ARG A 98 -2.54 -10.23 -9.82
N ASN A 99 -1.25 -10.37 -10.13
CA ASN A 99 -0.35 -11.26 -9.40
C ASN A 99 -0.14 -10.77 -7.97
N PHE A 100 0.00 -9.45 -7.78
CA PHE A 100 0.09 -8.86 -6.45
C PHE A 100 -1.18 -9.13 -5.61
N THR A 101 -2.36 -8.89 -6.17
CA THR A 101 -3.63 -9.17 -5.48
C THR A 101 -3.78 -10.65 -5.10
N SER A 102 -3.39 -11.56 -6.00
CA SER A 102 -3.42 -13.00 -5.72
C SER A 102 -2.42 -13.40 -4.64
N TRP A 103 -1.22 -12.81 -4.69
CA TRP A 103 -0.19 -13.02 -3.67
C TRP A 103 -0.66 -12.56 -2.29
N VAL A 104 -1.20 -11.35 -2.17
CA VAL A 104 -1.73 -10.82 -0.89
C VAL A 104 -2.82 -11.74 -0.32
N ARG A 105 -3.76 -12.20 -1.16
CA ARG A 105 -4.82 -13.13 -0.72
C ARG A 105 -4.30 -14.48 -0.21
N SER A 106 -3.12 -14.89 -0.61
CA SER A 106 -2.48 -16.13 -0.16
C SER A 106 -1.54 -15.91 1.03
N CYS A 107 -1.25 -14.66 1.39
CA CYS A 107 -0.19 -14.30 2.34
C CYS A 107 -0.42 -14.89 3.73
N GLU A 108 -1.63 -14.83 4.25
CA GLU A 108 -1.97 -15.36 5.56
C GLU A 108 -1.60 -16.85 5.69
N ARG A 109 -2.06 -17.68 4.76
CA ARG A 109 -1.76 -19.13 4.76
C ARG A 109 -0.28 -19.41 4.60
N ARG A 110 0.42 -18.62 3.79
CA ARG A 110 1.87 -18.79 3.58
C ARG A 110 2.65 -18.44 4.84
N ILE A 111 2.31 -17.34 5.51
CA ILE A 111 2.95 -16.94 6.76
C ILE A 111 2.76 -18.02 7.84
N ILE A 112 1.54 -18.51 8.00
CA ILE A 112 1.24 -19.59 8.97
C ILE A 112 2.06 -20.83 8.63
N PHE A 113 2.08 -21.27 7.38
CA PHE A 113 2.85 -22.43 6.94
C PHE A 113 4.35 -22.28 7.22
N GLU A 114 4.96 -21.14 6.88
CA GLU A 114 6.39 -20.88 7.12
C GLU A 114 6.71 -20.83 8.63
N LEU A 115 5.81 -20.30 9.45
CA LEU A 115 5.96 -20.30 10.90
C LEU A 115 5.91 -21.72 11.47
N GLU A 116 4.94 -22.55 11.03
CA GLU A 116 4.82 -23.95 11.47
C GLU A 116 6.04 -24.75 11.08
N GLU A 117 6.55 -24.63 9.86
CA GLU A 117 7.79 -25.30 9.41
C GLU A 117 8.99 -24.87 10.23
N THR A 118 9.13 -23.57 10.49
CA THR A 118 10.23 -23.04 11.31
C THR A 118 10.17 -23.57 12.75
N MET A 119 8.99 -23.61 13.35
CA MET A 119 8.77 -24.14 14.70
C MET A 119 9.09 -25.63 14.78
N ASN A 120 8.68 -26.43 13.77
CA ASN A 120 8.96 -27.86 13.73
C ASN A 120 10.47 -28.14 13.67
N VAL A 121 11.20 -27.40 12.84
CA VAL A 121 12.69 -27.51 12.77
C VAL A 121 13.34 -27.23 14.14
N VAL A 122 12.90 -26.15 14.83
CA VAL A 122 13.45 -25.81 16.17
C VAL A 122 13.14 -26.90 17.19
N ILE A 123 11.92 -27.45 17.18
CA ILE A 123 11.52 -28.53 18.09
C ILE A 123 12.37 -29.78 17.82
N ASP A 124 12.56 -30.21 16.59
CA ASP A 124 13.36 -31.37 16.23
C ASP A 124 14.82 -31.19 16.65
N GLU A 125 15.41 -30.00 16.46
CA GLU A 125 16.77 -29.69 16.94
C GLU A 125 16.88 -29.78 18.46
N MET A 126 15.89 -29.28 19.21
CA MET A 126 15.88 -29.37 20.69
C MET A 126 15.83 -30.82 21.17
N TYR A 127 14.98 -31.68 20.56
CA TYR A 127 14.92 -33.10 20.92
C TYR A 127 16.20 -33.86 20.57
N MET A 128 16.87 -33.48 19.47
CA MET A 128 18.16 -34.08 19.12
C MET A 128 19.27 -33.77 20.14
N VAL A 129 19.29 -32.55 20.68
CA VAL A 129 20.27 -32.15 21.72
C VAL A 129 20.05 -32.90 23.03
N GLU A 130 18.80 -33.09 23.46
CA GLU A 130 18.44 -33.85 24.67
C GLU A 130 18.75 -35.35 24.57
N SER A 131 18.84 -35.91 23.38
CA SER A 131 19.16 -37.32 23.15
C SER A 131 20.67 -37.65 23.26
N PHE A 132 21.53 -36.64 23.36
CA PHE A 132 22.99 -36.79 23.49
C PHE A 132 23.52 -36.51 24.92
N VAL A 133 22.64 -36.27 25.90
CA VAL A 133 22.98 -36.07 27.32
C VAL A 133 22.51 -37.28 28.14
#